data_31f73cf79e1ff45168d79288343258bd
#
_entry.id   31f73cf79e1ff45168d79288343258bd
#
_cell.length_a   1.000
_cell.length_b   1.000
_cell.length_c   1.000
_cell.angle_alpha   90.00
_cell.angle_beta   90.00
_cell.angle_gamma   90.00
#
_symmetry.space_group_name_H-M   'P 1'
#
loop_
_entity.id
_entity.type
_entity.pdbx_description
1 polymer ?
#
loop_
_entity_poly.entity_id
_entity_poly.type
_entity_poly.pdbx_seq_one_letter_code
_entity_poly.pdbx_strand_id
1 'polypeptide(L)'
;EKYYCSPGDYITRAEFIKMLSVGLGAGDQASDDVTLPFADKKDIPDWALEHVKAAFAKVWVNGRVVGDKRLFGPNEQITREEACAILGRMLGDSVRPKGVYFTDRDKVAKYAISYLDVLADMGVLTGYGDDTFRPKNFITREEAASMIDKYLKKR
;
A
#
# COMPACT_ATOMS: atom_id res chain seq x y z
N GLU A 1 17.67 19.59 -15.59
CA GLU A 1 17.66 18.65 -14.46
C GLU A 1 17.43 17.23 -15.00
N LYS A 2 18.31 16.30 -14.62
CA LYS A 2 18.13 14.89 -14.94
C LYS A 2 17.31 14.25 -13.84
N TYR A 3 16.10 13.78 -14.16
CA TYR A 3 15.27 13.01 -13.25
C TYR A 3 15.68 11.54 -13.32
N TYR A 4 16.16 10.99 -12.20
CA TYR A 4 16.53 9.57 -12.08
C TYR A 4 15.40 8.82 -11.40
N CYS A 5 14.93 7.76 -12.03
CA CYS A 5 13.87 6.89 -11.49
C CYS A 5 14.44 5.77 -10.63
N SER A 6 15.50 5.86 -9.94
CA SER A 6 16.10 4.87 -9.04
C SER A 6 15.18 3.66 -8.72
N PRO A 7 14.97 2.73 -9.63
CA PRO A 7 13.96 1.67 -9.44
C PRO A 7 14.27 0.74 -8.26
N GLY A 8 15.55 0.58 -7.93
CA GLY A 8 16.00 -0.25 -6.81
C GLY A 8 15.91 0.43 -5.44
N ASP A 9 15.60 1.72 -5.36
CA ASP A 9 15.46 2.41 -4.08
C ASP A 9 14.13 2.03 -3.41
N TYR A 10 14.14 1.97 -2.08
CA TYR A 10 12.92 1.73 -1.33
C TYR A 10 11.97 2.91 -1.43
N ILE A 11 10.68 2.62 -1.47
CA ILE A 11 9.63 3.63 -1.57
C ILE A 11 9.03 3.95 -0.20
N THR A 12 8.72 5.22 0.05
CA THR A 12 8.01 5.63 1.27
C THR A 12 6.50 5.38 1.16
N ARG A 13 5.81 5.40 2.30
CA ARG A 13 4.35 5.25 2.34
C ARG A 13 3.63 6.36 1.58
N ALA A 14 4.11 7.61 1.70
CA ALA A 14 3.54 8.73 0.96
C ALA A 14 3.74 8.58 -0.56
N GLU A 15 4.92 8.16 -1.00
CA GLU A 15 5.21 7.90 -2.41
C GLU A 15 4.37 6.75 -2.98
N PHE A 16 4.20 5.65 -2.21
CA PHE A 16 3.35 4.54 -2.62
C PHE A 16 1.90 4.97 -2.83
N ILE A 17 1.33 5.74 -1.89
CA ILE A 17 -0.03 6.27 -2.00
C ILE A 17 -0.18 7.20 -3.20
N LYS A 18 0.80 8.08 -3.45
CA LYS A 18 0.79 8.94 -4.63
C LYS A 18 0.82 8.11 -5.91
N MET A 19 1.74 7.15 -6.02
CA MET A 19 1.85 6.30 -7.21
C MET A 19 0.53 5.55 -7.48
N LEU A 20 -0.06 4.98 -6.44
CA LEU A 20 -1.34 4.27 -6.51
C LEU A 20 -2.49 5.20 -6.94
N SER A 21 -2.60 6.35 -6.28
CA SER A 21 -3.66 7.34 -6.55
C SER A 21 -3.60 7.89 -7.97
N VAL A 22 -2.40 8.21 -8.46
CA VAL A 22 -2.18 8.65 -9.84
C VAL A 22 -2.53 7.54 -10.83
N GLY A 23 -2.09 6.31 -10.58
CA GLY A 23 -2.41 5.14 -11.42
C GLY A 23 -3.91 4.87 -11.53
N LEU A 24 -4.67 5.22 -10.50
CA LEU A 24 -6.14 5.10 -10.47
C LEU A 24 -6.87 6.29 -11.08
N GLY A 25 -6.19 7.36 -11.45
CA GLY A 25 -6.81 8.61 -11.86
C GLY A 25 -7.56 9.32 -10.72
N ALA A 26 -7.18 9.03 -9.46
CA ALA A 26 -7.89 9.51 -8.26
C ALA A 26 -7.18 10.69 -7.56
N GLY A 27 -6.09 11.19 -8.13
CA GLY A 27 -5.22 12.17 -7.48
C GLY A 27 -5.85 13.54 -7.20
N ASP A 28 -6.88 13.92 -7.96
CA ASP A 28 -7.51 15.24 -7.88
C ASP A 28 -8.91 15.20 -7.24
N GLN A 29 -9.29 14.09 -6.61
CA GLN A 29 -10.63 13.85 -6.10
C GLN A 29 -10.75 13.92 -4.57
N ALA A 30 -9.75 14.43 -3.87
CA ALA A 30 -9.91 14.66 -2.45
C ALA A 30 -10.85 15.84 -2.21
N SER A 31 -11.88 15.64 -1.40
CA SER A 31 -12.71 16.74 -0.90
C SER A 31 -11.90 17.57 0.09
N ASP A 32 -12.00 18.90 0.01
CA ASP A 32 -11.39 19.83 0.97
C ASP A 32 -11.83 19.55 2.42
N ASP A 33 -12.99 18.92 2.59
CA ASP A 33 -13.58 18.61 3.90
C ASP A 33 -12.93 17.40 4.61
N VAL A 34 -11.99 16.68 3.98
CA VAL A 34 -11.36 15.51 4.60
C VAL A 34 -10.35 15.93 5.66
N THR A 35 -10.68 15.67 6.91
CA THR A 35 -9.76 15.86 8.05
C THR A 35 -9.02 14.58 8.36
N LEU A 36 -7.69 14.60 8.29
CA LEU A 36 -6.85 13.45 8.63
C LEU A 36 -6.70 13.32 10.16
N PRO A 37 -6.97 12.13 10.73
CA PRO A 37 -6.86 11.87 12.16
C PRO A 37 -5.45 11.55 12.64
N PHE A 38 -4.44 11.71 11.76
CA PHE A 38 -3.07 11.32 12.05
C PHE A 38 -2.34 12.38 12.86
N ALA A 39 -1.68 11.96 13.95
CA ALA A 39 -0.93 12.87 14.80
C ALA A 39 0.29 13.47 14.07
N ASP A 40 0.82 12.74 13.10
CA ASP A 40 1.94 13.12 12.23
C ASP A 40 1.51 13.72 10.88
N LYS A 41 0.27 14.19 10.77
CA LYS A 41 -0.25 14.77 9.51
C LYS A 41 0.55 15.96 8.99
N LYS A 42 1.26 16.68 9.86
CA LYS A 42 2.12 17.80 9.49
C LYS A 42 3.39 17.37 8.74
N ASP A 43 3.78 16.09 8.89
CA ASP A 43 4.95 15.51 8.25
C ASP A 43 4.63 14.98 6.85
N ILE A 44 3.35 15.02 6.45
CA ILE A 44 2.93 14.64 5.10
C ILE A 44 3.38 15.74 4.14
N PRO A 45 4.24 15.44 3.15
CA PRO A 45 4.67 16.42 2.17
C PRO A 45 3.48 16.99 1.38
N ASP A 46 3.54 18.27 1.01
CA ASP A 46 2.47 18.96 0.27
C ASP A 46 2.07 18.21 -1.00
N TRP A 47 3.06 17.67 -1.72
CA TRP A 47 2.83 16.89 -2.95
C TRP A 47 2.07 15.58 -2.73
N ALA A 48 1.97 15.08 -1.49
CA ALA A 48 1.28 13.84 -1.14
C ALA A 48 -0.05 14.09 -0.42
N LEU A 49 -0.27 15.28 0.11
CA LEU A 49 -1.38 15.55 1.03
C LEU A 49 -2.74 15.17 0.44
N GLU A 50 -3.05 15.64 -0.77
CA GLU A 50 -4.34 15.36 -1.40
C GLU A 50 -4.51 13.87 -1.74
N HIS A 51 -3.44 13.19 -2.13
CA HIS A 51 -3.45 11.76 -2.37
C HIS A 51 -3.71 10.95 -1.08
N VAL A 52 -3.13 11.38 0.04
CA VAL A 52 -3.35 10.73 1.35
C VAL A 52 -4.77 11.00 1.85
N LYS A 53 -5.30 12.22 1.68
CA LYS A 53 -6.71 12.54 1.97
C LYS A 53 -7.66 11.66 1.17
N ALA A 54 -7.45 11.54 -0.14
CA ALA A 54 -8.27 10.70 -1.01
C ALA A 54 -8.20 9.22 -0.58
N ALA A 55 -7.02 8.70 -0.28
CA ALA A 55 -6.83 7.33 0.19
C ALA A 55 -7.48 7.09 1.56
N PHE A 56 -7.44 8.07 2.45
CA PHE A 56 -8.12 8.00 3.75
C PHE A 56 -9.64 8.02 3.60
N ALA A 57 -10.19 8.94 2.82
CA ALA A 57 -11.62 9.02 2.55
C ALA A 57 -12.20 7.74 1.94
N LYS A 58 -11.42 7.05 1.11
CA LYS A 58 -11.76 5.76 0.49
C LYS A 58 -11.43 4.55 1.37
N VAL A 59 -10.99 4.76 2.61
CA VAL A 59 -10.62 3.71 3.58
C VAL A 59 -9.47 2.81 3.11
N TRP A 60 -8.67 3.23 2.15
CA TRP A 60 -7.49 2.49 1.72
C TRP A 60 -6.38 2.52 2.77
N VAL A 61 -6.27 3.65 3.49
CA VAL A 61 -5.32 3.84 4.59
C VAL A 61 -6.05 4.19 5.88
N ASN A 62 -5.65 3.53 6.97
CA ASN A 62 -6.23 3.75 8.30
C ASN A 62 -5.20 4.26 9.31
N GLY A 63 -3.91 4.30 8.92
CA GLY A 63 -2.82 4.54 9.85
C GLY A 63 -2.59 3.35 10.79
N ARG A 64 -1.62 3.50 11.67
CA ARG A 64 -1.31 2.55 12.75
C ARG A 64 -1.43 3.25 14.12
N VAL A 65 -1.81 2.48 15.13
CA VAL A 65 -1.89 2.98 16.51
C VAL A 65 -0.56 2.70 17.20
N VAL A 66 0.05 3.75 17.75
CA VAL A 66 1.28 3.70 18.53
C VAL A 66 1.03 4.45 19.83
N GLY A 67 0.90 3.72 20.94
CA GLY A 67 0.41 4.28 22.20
C GLY A 67 -1.03 4.77 22.05
N ASP A 68 -1.24 6.06 22.36
CA ASP A 68 -2.52 6.76 22.23
C ASP A 68 -2.69 7.51 20.90
N LYS A 69 -1.70 7.43 19.99
CA LYS A 69 -1.67 8.18 18.75
C LYS A 69 -1.92 7.29 17.55
N ARG A 70 -2.62 7.85 16.57
CA ARG A 70 -2.72 7.26 15.23
C ARG A 70 -1.73 7.97 14.31
N LEU A 71 -0.85 7.21 13.66
CA LEU A 71 0.20 7.73 12.78
C LEU A 71 -0.02 7.21 11.35
N PHE A 72 0.28 8.04 10.38
CA PHE A 72 0.35 7.64 8.97
C PHE A 72 1.75 7.13 8.59
N GLY A 73 2.81 7.77 9.09
CA GLY A 73 4.21 7.45 8.79
C GLY A 73 4.60 7.83 7.35
N PRO A 74 4.42 9.09 6.89
CA PRO A 74 4.57 9.45 5.47
C PRO A 74 5.96 9.17 4.92
N ASN A 75 6.99 9.39 5.72
CA ASN A 75 8.40 9.28 5.33
C ASN A 75 9.01 7.91 5.66
N GLU A 76 8.23 6.99 6.24
CA GLU A 76 8.69 5.64 6.51
C GLU A 76 8.62 4.78 5.25
N GLN A 77 9.62 3.91 5.08
CA GLN A 77 9.61 2.92 4.01
C GLN A 77 8.43 1.96 4.20
N ILE A 78 7.69 1.67 3.13
CA ILE A 78 6.53 0.78 3.19
C ILE A 78 6.96 -0.68 3.10
N THR A 79 6.39 -1.54 3.96
CA THR A 79 6.62 -2.99 3.89
C THR A 79 5.70 -3.65 2.87
N ARG A 80 6.07 -4.87 2.43
CA ARG A 80 5.27 -5.65 1.49
C ARG A 80 3.88 -5.96 2.03
N GLU A 81 3.75 -6.29 3.32
CA GLU A 81 2.44 -6.54 3.95
C GLU A 81 1.57 -5.28 4.07
N GLU A 82 2.19 -4.11 4.28
CA GLU A 82 1.46 -2.84 4.30
C GLU A 82 0.92 -2.46 2.92
N ALA A 83 1.73 -2.61 1.87
CA ALA A 83 1.30 -2.42 0.50
C ALA A 83 0.19 -3.41 0.12
N CYS A 84 0.34 -4.69 0.51
CA CYS A 84 -0.69 -5.72 0.36
C CYS A 84 -2.00 -5.31 1.03
N ALA A 85 -1.97 -4.83 2.27
CA ALA A 85 -3.18 -4.42 2.98
C ALA A 85 -3.87 -3.21 2.35
N ILE A 86 -3.11 -2.25 1.81
CA ILE A 86 -3.67 -1.10 1.09
C ILE A 86 -4.41 -1.56 -0.16
N LEU A 87 -3.77 -2.37 -1.02
CA LEU A 87 -4.38 -2.91 -2.23
C LEU A 87 -5.59 -3.81 -1.91
N GLY A 88 -5.49 -4.61 -0.85
CA GLY A 88 -6.55 -5.51 -0.43
C GLY A 88 -7.82 -4.78 0.03
N ARG A 89 -7.68 -3.71 0.82
CA ARG A 89 -8.83 -2.90 1.24
C ARG A 89 -9.60 -2.30 0.08
N MET A 90 -8.92 -2.05 -1.03
CA MET A 90 -9.57 -1.52 -2.25
C MET A 90 -10.45 -2.55 -2.96
N LEU A 91 -10.25 -3.84 -2.72
CA LEU A 91 -11.08 -4.91 -3.30
C LEU A 91 -12.44 -5.06 -2.59
N GLY A 92 -12.56 -4.55 -1.36
CA GLY A 92 -13.70 -4.81 -0.50
C GLY A 92 -13.77 -6.26 -0.03
N ASP A 93 -14.88 -6.61 0.62
CA ASP A 93 -15.04 -7.91 1.32
C ASP A 93 -15.56 -9.05 0.42
N SER A 94 -15.74 -8.80 -0.88
CA SER A 94 -16.46 -9.70 -1.77
C SER A 94 -15.61 -10.83 -2.36
N VAL A 95 -14.30 -10.77 -2.23
CA VAL A 95 -13.38 -11.72 -2.85
C VAL A 95 -12.84 -12.69 -1.79
N ARG A 96 -12.98 -13.99 -2.04
CA ARG A 96 -12.43 -15.02 -1.18
C ARG A 96 -11.27 -15.75 -1.85
N PRO A 97 -10.19 -16.02 -1.12
CA PRO A 97 -9.03 -16.72 -1.68
C PRO A 97 -9.37 -18.18 -1.96
N LYS A 98 -8.71 -18.75 -2.96
CA LYS A 98 -8.84 -20.17 -3.36
C LYS A 98 -7.76 -21.04 -2.73
N GLY A 99 -6.66 -20.44 -2.25
CA GLY A 99 -5.55 -21.20 -1.73
C GLY A 99 -4.61 -20.42 -0.80
N VAL A 100 -3.57 -21.09 -0.37
CA VAL A 100 -2.44 -20.52 0.40
C VAL A 100 -1.18 -20.70 -0.44
N TYR A 101 -0.43 -19.62 -0.62
CA TYR A 101 0.59 -19.54 -1.65
C TYR A 101 2.02 -19.39 -1.13
N PHE A 102 2.19 -18.95 0.14
CA PHE A 102 3.52 -18.58 0.66
C PHE A 102 3.88 -19.37 1.91
N THR A 103 5.13 -19.85 1.95
CA THR A 103 5.66 -20.66 3.04
C THR A 103 5.84 -19.89 4.34
N ASP A 104 5.99 -18.55 4.25
CA ASP A 104 6.14 -17.64 5.39
C ASP A 104 4.85 -16.87 5.72
N ARG A 105 3.69 -17.41 5.34
CA ARG A 105 2.38 -16.80 5.57
C ARG A 105 2.11 -16.54 7.06
N ASP A 106 2.63 -17.35 7.94
CA ASP A 106 2.51 -17.22 9.40
C ASP A 106 3.19 -15.96 9.95
N LYS A 107 4.15 -15.38 9.21
CA LYS A 107 4.85 -14.13 9.55
C LYS A 107 4.07 -12.88 9.13
N VAL A 108 3.01 -13.03 8.34
CA VAL A 108 2.17 -11.92 7.88
C VAL A 108 1.29 -11.43 9.02
N ALA A 109 1.21 -10.10 9.18
CA ALA A 109 0.35 -9.51 10.21
C ALA A 109 -1.13 -9.83 9.94
N LYS A 110 -1.90 -10.02 11.02
CA LYS A 110 -3.32 -10.40 10.96
C LYS A 110 -4.16 -9.48 10.07
N TYR A 111 -3.82 -8.19 10.03
CA TYR A 111 -4.54 -7.20 9.22
C TYR A 111 -4.32 -7.37 7.70
N ALA A 112 -3.28 -8.07 7.28
CA ALA A 112 -2.92 -8.24 5.87
C ALA A 112 -3.16 -9.66 5.34
N ILE A 113 -3.32 -10.64 6.24
CA ILE A 113 -3.30 -12.06 5.86
C ILE A 113 -4.45 -12.46 4.93
N SER A 114 -5.65 -11.92 5.13
CA SER A 114 -6.82 -12.19 4.27
C SER A 114 -6.66 -11.59 2.88
N TYR A 115 -6.01 -10.45 2.79
CA TYR A 115 -5.75 -9.77 1.53
C TYR A 115 -4.62 -10.42 0.73
N LEU A 116 -3.62 -10.97 1.45
CA LEU A 116 -2.49 -11.65 0.82
C LEU A 116 -2.94 -12.78 -0.09
N ASP A 117 -3.76 -13.68 0.43
CA ASP A 117 -4.20 -14.86 -0.32
C ASP A 117 -5.06 -14.44 -1.54
N VAL A 118 -5.94 -13.45 -1.37
CA VAL A 118 -6.78 -12.93 -2.47
C VAL A 118 -5.95 -12.28 -3.57
N LEU A 119 -5.01 -11.42 -3.20
CA LEU A 119 -4.15 -10.74 -4.17
C LEU A 119 -3.16 -11.69 -4.85
N ALA A 120 -2.77 -12.78 -4.19
CA ALA A 120 -1.99 -13.85 -4.79
C ALA A 120 -2.81 -14.64 -5.82
N ASP A 121 -4.06 -15.02 -5.48
CA ASP A 121 -5.01 -15.64 -6.43
C ASP A 121 -5.22 -14.81 -7.68
N MET A 122 -5.30 -13.50 -7.52
CA MET A 122 -5.45 -12.56 -8.64
C MET A 122 -4.16 -12.41 -9.46
N GLY A 123 -3.03 -12.93 -8.97
CA GLY A 123 -1.72 -12.74 -9.59
C GLY A 123 -1.15 -11.32 -9.45
N VAL A 124 -1.72 -10.51 -8.54
CA VAL A 124 -1.22 -9.19 -8.19
C VAL A 124 0.06 -9.29 -7.37
N LEU A 125 0.04 -10.19 -6.37
CA LEU A 125 1.21 -10.48 -5.55
C LEU A 125 1.87 -11.77 -6.03
N THR A 126 3.18 -11.68 -6.23
CA THR A 126 4.03 -12.84 -6.51
C THR A 126 5.07 -12.97 -5.41
N GLY A 127 5.39 -14.20 -5.04
CA GLY A 127 6.48 -14.49 -4.12
C GLY A 127 7.85 -14.40 -4.78
N TYR A 128 8.84 -14.70 -4.00
CA TYR A 128 10.21 -14.89 -4.46
C TYR A 128 10.40 -16.35 -4.92
N GLY A 129 11.55 -16.65 -5.54
CA GLY A 129 11.84 -17.99 -6.08
C GLY A 129 11.94 -19.12 -5.03
N ASP A 130 11.82 -18.79 -3.74
CA ASP A 130 11.78 -19.70 -2.60
C ASP A 130 10.37 -19.84 -2.00
N ASP A 131 9.34 -19.45 -2.75
CA ASP A 131 7.93 -19.46 -2.35
C ASP A 131 7.64 -18.62 -1.08
N THR A 132 8.49 -17.63 -0.75
CA THR A 132 8.24 -16.70 0.34
C THR A 132 7.61 -15.39 -0.14
N PHE A 133 6.82 -14.76 0.74
CA PHE A 133 6.27 -13.42 0.51
C PHE A 133 7.17 -12.31 1.09
N ARG A 134 7.88 -12.58 2.17
CA ARG A 134 8.74 -11.66 2.92
C ARG A 134 7.98 -10.42 3.40
N PRO A 135 6.96 -10.59 4.27
CA PRO A 135 6.01 -9.52 4.64
C PRO A 135 6.64 -8.28 5.23
N LYS A 136 7.73 -8.44 5.99
CA LYS A 136 8.40 -7.34 6.70
C LYS A 136 9.47 -6.62 5.88
N ASN A 137 9.80 -7.14 4.68
CA ASN A 137 10.73 -6.45 3.81
C ASN A 137 10.12 -5.17 3.27
N PHE A 138 10.92 -4.13 3.16
CA PHE A 138 10.55 -2.93 2.41
C PHE A 138 10.49 -3.24 0.92
N ILE A 139 9.60 -2.57 0.21
CA ILE A 139 9.49 -2.72 -1.23
C ILE A 139 10.25 -1.61 -1.97
N THR A 140 10.81 -1.98 -3.12
CA THR A 140 11.45 -1.02 -4.01
C THR A 140 10.41 -0.28 -4.85
N ARG A 141 10.83 0.80 -5.51
CA ARG A 141 9.97 1.56 -6.44
C ARG A 141 9.48 0.68 -7.59
N GLU A 142 10.33 -0.21 -8.12
CA GLU A 142 9.92 -1.15 -9.19
C GLU A 142 8.95 -2.22 -8.69
N GLU A 143 9.14 -2.75 -7.49
CA GLU A 143 8.20 -3.70 -6.89
C GLU A 143 6.83 -3.05 -6.66
N ALA A 144 6.82 -1.81 -6.14
CA ALA A 144 5.59 -1.04 -5.95
C ALA A 144 4.87 -0.80 -7.28
N ALA A 145 5.60 -0.34 -8.31
CA ALA A 145 5.04 -0.12 -9.64
C ALA A 145 4.46 -1.41 -10.24
N SER A 146 5.18 -2.53 -10.10
CA SER A 146 4.73 -3.85 -10.58
C SER A 146 3.45 -4.30 -9.86
N MET A 147 3.37 -4.15 -8.54
CA MET A 147 2.18 -4.50 -7.76
C MET A 147 0.97 -3.65 -8.17
N ILE A 148 1.16 -2.35 -8.32
CA ILE A 148 0.09 -1.41 -8.73
C ILE A 148 -0.37 -1.70 -10.16
N ASP A 149 0.54 -1.89 -11.12
CA ASP A 149 0.21 -2.20 -12.51
C ASP A 149 -0.61 -3.49 -12.63
N LYS A 150 -0.15 -4.56 -11.96
CA LYS A 150 -0.88 -5.83 -11.92
C LYS A 150 -2.27 -5.67 -11.30
N TYR A 151 -2.39 -4.89 -10.22
CA TYR A 151 -3.67 -4.60 -9.59
C TYR A 151 -4.63 -3.88 -10.55
N LEU A 152 -4.14 -2.84 -11.24
CA LEU A 152 -4.94 -2.06 -12.19
C LEU A 152 -5.46 -2.90 -13.38
N LYS A 153 -4.68 -3.90 -13.81
CA LYS A 153 -5.05 -4.81 -14.90
C LYS A 153 -6.04 -5.91 -14.50
N LYS A 154 -6.21 -6.16 -13.20
CA LYS A 154 -7.00 -7.29 -12.67
C LYS A 154 -8.29 -6.88 -11.97
N ARG A 155 -8.49 -5.59 -11.70
CA ARG A 155 -9.72 -5.06 -11.09
C ARG A 155 -10.88 -4.96 -12.07
#